data_9db4b172559b94b405ac779bd23fdfdb
#
_entry.id   9db4b172559b94b405ac779bd23fdfdb
#
_cell.length_a   1.000
_cell.length_b   1.000
_cell.length_c   1.000
_cell.angle_alpha   90.00
_cell.angle_beta   90.00
_cell.angle_gamma   90.00
#
_symmetry.space_group_name_H-M   'P 1'
#
loop_
_entity.id
_entity.type
_entity.pdbx_description
1 polymer ?
#
loop_
_entity_poly.entity_id
_entity_poly.type
_entity_poly.pdbx_seq_one_letter_code
_entity_poly.pdbx_strand_id
1 'polypeptide(L)'
;MGKQLPALTFKDSKGQSQTLNPDLRRLYLSADRQGGGLIKEAMKGLSQTDLDAQQAAAIADISDAPGFVRRLIRGSLEDRSYRTWMDESGHSRPHLPYREKRVTVVDLEQMTITAIRHLGDVDALRAELQADTTPTLPATGAPAAAASPPASDAER
;
A
#
# COMPACT_ATOMS: atom_id res chain seq x y z
N MET A 1 9.29 -10.86 -9.23
CA MET A 1 8.16 -11.72 -8.86
C MET A 1 8.67 -12.89 -8.08
N GLY A 2 7.94 -13.32 -7.07
CA GLY A 2 8.38 -14.40 -6.20
C GLY A 2 9.49 -14.02 -5.23
N LYS A 3 9.88 -12.75 -5.18
CA LYS A 3 10.93 -12.30 -4.28
C LYS A 3 10.39 -12.17 -2.86
N GLN A 4 11.09 -12.74 -1.90
CA GLN A 4 10.74 -12.61 -0.50
C GLN A 4 11.38 -11.35 0.08
N LEU A 5 10.58 -10.57 0.83
CA LEU A 5 11.06 -9.35 1.45
C LEU A 5 11.56 -9.60 2.85
N PRO A 6 12.64 -8.92 3.28
CA PRO A 6 13.03 -8.94 4.68
C PRO A 6 12.08 -8.08 5.51
N ALA A 7 12.17 -8.19 6.82
CA ALA A 7 11.34 -7.40 7.75
C ALA A 7 11.91 -5.97 7.85
N LEU A 8 11.65 -5.16 6.82
CA LEU A 8 12.09 -3.77 6.78
C LEU A 8 11.31 -2.92 7.77
N THR A 9 12.00 -2.00 8.43
CA THR A 9 11.38 -1.10 9.42
C THR A 9 11.43 0.33 8.91
N PHE A 10 10.31 1.03 9.12
CA PHE A 10 10.13 2.42 8.71
C PHE A 10 9.61 3.24 9.87
N LYS A 11 9.74 4.57 9.79
CA LYS A 11 9.02 5.48 10.67
C LYS A 11 7.75 5.92 9.95
N ASP A 12 6.64 5.92 10.68
CA ASP A 12 5.40 6.44 10.07
C ASP A 12 5.25 7.94 10.34
N SER A 13 4.19 8.51 9.77
CA SER A 13 3.95 9.96 9.88
C SER A 13 3.57 10.40 11.29
N LYS A 14 3.33 9.47 12.19
CA LYS A 14 3.07 9.76 13.61
C LYS A 14 4.31 9.53 14.47
N GLY A 15 5.45 9.23 13.86
CA GLY A 15 6.72 9.02 14.57
C GLY A 15 6.90 7.64 15.15
N GLN A 16 6.01 6.71 14.85
CA GLN A 16 6.09 5.34 15.34
C GLN A 16 6.82 4.44 14.36
N SER A 17 7.49 3.43 14.86
CA SER A 17 8.15 2.45 14.03
C SER A 17 7.15 1.43 13.49
N GLN A 18 7.26 1.13 12.20
CA GLN A 18 6.41 0.14 11.53
C GLN A 18 7.30 -0.83 10.79
N THR A 19 7.02 -2.11 10.93
CA THR A 19 7.82 -3.16 10.30
C THR A 19 6.94 -3.97 9.36
N LEU A 20 7.47 -4.29 8.17
CA LEU A 20 6.78 -5.19 7.25
C LEU A 20 6.55 -6.53 7.95
N ASN A 21 5.35 -7.08 7.76
CA ASN A 21 4.98 -8.33 8.42
C ASN A 21 4.16 -9.20 7.45
N PRO A 22 4.03 -10.50 7.75
CA PRO A 22 3.33 -11.43 6.84
C PRO A 22 1.86 -11.14 6.61
N ASP A 23 1.24 -10.32 7.46
CA ASP A 23 -0.17 -9.98 7.31
C ASP A 23 -0.41 -8.94 6.22
N LEU A 24 0.62 -8.20 5.79
CA LEU A 24 0.48 -7.20 4.75
C LEU A 24 0.22 -7.86 3.39
N ARG A 25 -0.78 -7.35 2.69
CA ARG A 25 -1.20 -7.88 1.38
C ARG A 25 -0.88 -6.93 0.24
N ARG A 26 -0.69 -5.64 0.53
CA ARG A 26 -0.43 -4.66 -0.52
C ARG A 26 0.37 -3.48 0.01
N LEU A 27 1.29 -3.00 -0.83
CA LEU A 27 2.06 -1.79 -0.56
C LEU A 27 1.84 -0.79 -1.69
N TYR A 28 1.71 0.49 -1.32
CA TYR A 28 1.64 1.60 -2.27
C TYR A 28 2.90 2.41 -2.09
N LEU A 29 3.78 2.39 -3.09
CA LEU A 29 5.12 2.98 -2.98
C LEU A 29 5.24 4.25 -3.81
N SER A 30 5.84 5.29 -3.22
CA SER A 30 6.18 6.50 -3.95
C SER A 30 7.64 6.85 -3.66
N ALA A 31 8.33 7.37 -4.67
CA ALA A 31 9.74 7.73 -4.57
C ALA A 31 9.99 9.22 -4.78
N ASP A 32 8.95 9.99 -5.11
CA ASP A 32 9.08 11.42 -5.34
C ASP A 32 7.78 12.14 -5.05
N ARG A 33 7.82 13.45 -5.25
CA ARG A 33 6.67 14.31 -4.96
C ARG A 33 5.47 13.99 -5.84
N GLN A 34 5.70 13.65 -7.09
CA GLN A 34 4.61 13.36 -8.03
C GLN A 34 3.91 12.05 -7.66
N GLY A 35 4.66 11.00 -7.37
CA GLY A 35 4.08 9.74 -6.91
C GLY A 35 3.34 9.91 -5.59
N GLY A 36 3.91 10.66 -4.65
CA GLY A 36 3.26 10.96 -3.37
C GLY A 36 1.95 11.72 -3.55
N GLY A 37 1.90 12.64 -4.53
CA GLY A 37 0.68 13.38 -4.85
C GLY A 37 -0.41 12.49 -5.42
N LEU A 38 -0.05 11.51 -6.23
CA LEU A 38 -1.01 10.54 -6.76
C LEU A 38 -1.65 9.74 -5.64
N ILE A 39 -0.84 9.28 -4.68
CA ILE A 39 -1.35 8.55 -3.52
C ILE A 39 -2.30 9.44 -2.71
N LYS A 40 -1.89 10.67 -2.44
CA LYS A 40 -2.71 11.61 -1.67
C LYS A 40 -4.09 11.78 -2.30
N GLU A 41 -4.15 12.00 -3.61
CA GLU A 41 -5.42 12.20 -4.29
C GLU A 41 -6.27 10.93 -4.32
N ALA A 42 -5.64 9.79 -4.62
CA ALA A 42 -6.36 8.53 -4.73
C ALA A 42 -6.92 8.06 -3.39
N MET A 43 -6.21 8.34 -2.31
CA MET A 43 -6.62 7.89 -0.98
C MET A 43 -7.44 8.93 -0.22
N LYS A 44 -7.82 10.02 -0.90
CA LYS A 44 -8.67 11.04 -0.29
C LYS A 44 -9.97 10.43 0.20
N GLY A 45 -10.29 10.65 1.46
CA GLY A 45 -11.48 10.06 2.06
C GLY A 45 -11.28 8.72 2.73
N LEU A 46 -10.11 8.09 2.56
CA LEU A 46 -9.80 6.85 3.26
C LEU A 46 -9.19 7.14 4.62
N SER A 47 -9.43 6.25 5.56
CA SER A 47 -8.88 6.34 6.91
C SER A 47 -7.85 5.23 7.13
N GLN A 48 -7.14 5.31 8.27
CA GLN A 48 -6.23 4.24 8.65
C GLN A 48 -6.98 2.92 8.82
N THR A 49 -8.22 2.98 9.32
CA THR A 49 -9.05 1.79 9.46
C THR A 49 -9.30 1.12 8.11
N ASP A 50 -9.51 1.93 7.06
CA ASP A 50 -9.70 1.39 5.71
C ASP A 50 -8.45 0.66 5.21
N LEU A 51 -7.27 1.25 5.44
CA LEU A 51 -6.01 0.60 5.05
C LEU A 51 -5.76 -0.67 5.85
N ASP A 52 -6.05 -0.63 7.14
CA ASP A 52 -5.89 -1.81 8.01
C ASP A 52 -6.81 -2.94 7.54
N ALA A 53 -8.03 -2.62 7.14
CA ALA A 53 -8.97 -3.61 6.64
C ALA A 53 -8.47 -4.24 5.33
N GLN A 54 -7.77 -3.49 4.52
CA GLN A 54 -7.17 -3.98 3.28
C GLN A 54 -5.82 -4.64 3.49
N GLN A 55 -5.29 -4.56 4.70
CA GLN A 55 -3.93 -5.03 5.02
C GLN A 55 -2.90 -4.38 4.12
N ALA A 56 -3.05 -3.06 3.94
CA ALA A 56 -2.22 -2.26 3.05
C ALA A 56 -1.45 -1.19 3.79
N ALA A 57 -0.33 -0.78 3.24
CA ALA A 57 0.48 0.32 3.77
C ALA A 57 0.97 1.20 2.63
N ALA A 58 1.04 2.51 2.89
CA ALA A 58 1.61 3.47 1.96
C ALA A 58 3.02 3.81 2.44
N ILE A 59 4.00 3.68 1.55
CA ILE A 59 5.41 3.92 1.88
C ILE A 59 5.97 4.97 0.93
N ALA A 60 6.59 6.00 1.49
CA ALA A 60 7.25 7.05 0.73
C ALA A 60 8.76 7.01 0.95
N ASP A 61 9.52 6.89 -0.12
CA ASP A 61 10.97 6.99 -0.05
C ASP A 61 11.34 8.47 -0.16
N ILE A 62 11.81 9.04 0.95
CA ILE A 62 12.20 10.44 1.02
C ILE A 62 13.70 10.59 1.26
N SER A 63 14.47 9.53 1.03
CA SER A 63 15.90 9.52 1.32
C SER A 63 16.70 10.51 0.50
N ASP A 64 16.24 10.87 -0.71
CA ASP A 64 16.93 11.84 -1.55
C ASP A 64 16.59 13.30 -1.22
N ALA A 65 15.57 13.54 -0.37
CA ALA A 65 15.16 14.89 -0.04
C ALA A 65 16.13 15.52 0.97
N PRO A 66 16.49 16.82 0.77
CA PRO A 66 17.28 17.55 1.78
C PRO A 66 16.53 17.62 3.11
N GLY A 67 17.28 17.83 4.20
CA GLY A 67 16.69 17.82 5.55
C GLY A 67 15.49 18.73 5.74
N PHE A 68 15.55 19.96 5.20
CA PHE A 68 14.43 20.89 5.35
C PHE A 68 13.22 20.45 4.52
N VAL A 69 13.44 19.81 3.38
CA VAL A 69 12.35 19.26 2.56
C VAL A 69 11.71 18.07 3.26
N ARG A 70 12.53 17.22 3.87
CA ARG A 70 12.00 16.08 4.65
C ARG A 70 11.06 16.55 5.75
N ARG A 71 11.41 17.65 6.41
CA ARG A 71 10.58 18.21 7.47
C ARG A 71 9.22 18.65 6.93
N LEU A 72 9.21 19.31 5.75
CA LEU A 72 7.98 19.70 5.11
C LEU A 72 7.14 18.50 4.70
N ILE A 73 7.78 17.46 4.19
CA ILE A 73 7.10 16.24 3.79
C ILE A 73 6.44 15.59 5.01
N ARG A 74 7.16 15.46 6.13
CA ARG A 74 6.59 14.89 7.34
C ARG A 74 5.35 15.65 7.81
N GLY A 75 5.42 16.97 7.80
CA GLY A 75 4.27 17.80 8.18
C GLY A 75 3.08 17.55 7.28
N SER A 76 3.31 17.45 5.98
CA SER A 76 2.24 17.17 5.03
C SER A 76 1.64 15.78 5.26
N LEU A 77 2.46 14.78 5.57
CA LEU A 77 2.00 13.43 5.79
C LEU A 77 1.22 13.29 7.11
N GLU A 78 1.59 14.06 8.13
CA GLU A 78 0.87 14.05 9.39
C GLU A 78 -0.58 14.49 9.26
N ASP A 79 -0.86 15.34 8.28
CA ASP A 79 -2.22 15.87 8.07
C ASP A 79 -3.14 14.87 7.38
N ARG A 80 -2.62 13.75 6.89
CA ARG A 80 -3.44 12.74 6.21
C ARG A 80 -4.21 11.91 7.22
N SER A 81 -5.34 11.40 6.79
CA SER A 81 -6.22 10.57 7.63
C SER A 81 -5.71 9.15 7.82
N TYR A 82 -4.60 8.80 7.20
CA TYR A 82 -3.95 7.50 7.31
C TYR A 82 -2.46 7.70 7.52
N ARG A 83 -1.78 6.68 8.06
CA ARG A 83 -0.34 6.75 8.27
C ARG A 83 0.40 6.47 6.99
N THR A 84 1.43 7.27 6.73
CA THR A 84 2.37 6.99 5.63
C THR A 84 3.69 6.59 6.26
N TRP A 85 4.22 5.44 5.84
CA TRP A 85 5.52 4.98 6.30
C TRP A 85 6.60 5.67 5.46
N MET A 86 7.69 6.07 6.10
CA MET A 86 8.74 6.82 5.41
C MET A 86 10.06 6.07 5.45
N ASP A 87 10.73 6.01 4.29
CA ASP A 87 12.09 5.52 4.20
C ASP A 87 13.01 6.74 4.09
N GLU A 88 13.69 7.05 5.18
CA GLU A 88 14.57 8.23 5.22
C GLU A 88 16.01 7.92 4.84
N SER A 89 16.39 6.65 4.82
CA SER A 89 17.77 6.24 4.54
C SER A 89 17.96 5.56 3.19
N GLY A 90 16.87 5.19 2.53
CA GLY A 90 16.94 4.46 1.26
C GLY A 90 17.19 2.97 1.44
N HIS A 91 17.07 2.45 2.65
CA HIS A 91 17.38 1.04 2.93
C HIS A 91 16.41 0.07 2.24
N SER A 92 15.21 0.53 1.87
CA SER A 92 14.23 -0.32 1.21
C SER A 92 14.43 -0.40 -0.30
N ARG A 93 15.23 0.51 -0.90
CA ARG A 93 15.39 0.56 -2.36
C ARG A 93 15.87 -0.75 -2.99
N PRO A 94 16.83 -1.48 -2.40
CA PRO A 94 17.26 -2.74 -3.01
C PRO A 94 16.19 -3.82 -2.99
N HIS A 95 15.16 -3.64 -2.18
CA HIS A 95 14.13 -4.66 -1.97
C HIS A 95 12.80 -4.33 -2.62
N LEU A 96 12.49 -3.04 -2.79
CA LEU A 96 11.20 -2.60 -3.30
C LEU A 96 11.36 -1.86 -4.62
N PRO A 97 10.48 -2.13 -5.60
CA PRO A 97 10.62 -1.61 -6.97
C PRO A 97 10.04 -0.20 -7.13
N TYR A 98 10.61 0.77 -6.45
CA TYR A 98 10.17 2.16 -6.60
C TYR A 98 10.36 2.66 -8.02
N ARG A 99 9.49 3.56 -8.47
CA ARG A 99 9.60 4.20 -9.76
C ARG A 99 9.23 5.67 -9.67
N GLU A 100 10.05 6.53 -10.30
CA GLU A 100 9.81 7.97 -10.31
C GLU A 100 8.53 8.32 -11.05
N LYS A 101 7.82 9.32 -10.55
CA LYS A 101 6.62 9.91 -11.15
C LYS A 101 5.45 8.92 -11.22
N ARG A 102 5.54 7.81 -10.51
CA ARG A 102 4.51 6.80 -10.50
C ARG A 102 4.32 6.26 -9.09
N VAL A 103 3.20 5.57 -8.91
CA VAL A 103 2.97 4.78 -7.70
C VAL A 103 3.18 3.33 -8.06
N THR A 104 4.01 2.65 -7.30
CA THR A 104 4.20 1.22 -7.47
C THR A 104 3.29 0.49 -6.51
N VAL A 105 2.44 -0.38 -7.04
CA VAL A 105 1.56 -1.21 -6.24
C VAL A 105 2.17 -2.61 -6.19
N VAL A 106 2.46 -3.08 -4.98
CA VAL A 106 3.09 -4.39 -4.77
C VAL A 106 2.11 -5.25 -4.01
N ASP A 107 1.73 -6.38 -4.60
CA ASP A 107 0.91 -7.37 -3.91
C ASP A 107 1.82 -8.36 -3.20
N LEU A 108 1.46 -8.70 -1.97
CA LEU A 108 2.25 -9.57 -1.13
C LEU A 108 1.44 -10.75 -0.63
N GLU A 109 2.12 -11.86 -0.42
CA GLU A 109 1.58 -13.02 0.25
C GLU A 109 2.69 -13.61 1.10
N GLN A 110 2.54 -13.56 2.42
CA GLN A 110 3.54 -14.05 3.37
C GLN A 110 4.93 -13.46 3.08
N MET A 111 4.99 -12.14 2.90
CA MET A 111 6.22 -11.39 2.62
C MET A 111 6.82 -11.69 1.24
N THR A 112 6.12 -12.39 0.38
CA THR A 112 6.57 -12.68 -0.99
C THR A 112 5.82 -11.83 -1.98
N ILE A 113 6.55 -11.19 -2.90
CA ILE A 113 5.95 -10.35 -3.94
C ILE A 113 5.27 -11.24 -4.98
N THR A 114 3.95 -11.06 -5.14
CA THR A 114 3.18 -11.84 -6.11
C THR A 114 2.81 -11.05 -7.35
N ALA A 115 2.77 -9.72 -7.26
CA ALA A 115 2.49 -8.88 -8.41
C ALA A 115 3.04 -7.47 -8.19
N ILE A 116 3.42 -6.81 -9.28
CA ILE A 116 3.95 -5.44 -9.27
C ILE A 116 3.28 -4.68 -10.40
N ARG A 117 2.76 -3.48 -10.10
CA ARG A 117 2.19 -2.58 -11.10
C ARG A 117 2.73 -1.18 -10.86
N HIS A 118 3.01 -0.45 -11.93
CA HIS A 118 3.43 0.95 -11.86
C HIS A 118 2.33 1.82 -12.47
N LEU A 119 1.69 2.66 -11.67
CA LEU A 119 0.54 3.45 -12.08
C LEU A 119 0.90 4.93 -12.12
N GLY A 120 0.53 5.60 -13.21
CA GLY A 120 0.88 7.01 -13.45
C GLY A 120 -0.29 7.97 -13.34
N ASP A 121 -1.49 7.53 -12.94
CA ASP A 121 -2.63 8.42 -12.80
C ASP A 121 -3.52 8.01 -11.63
N VAL A 122 -4.30 8.99 -11.18
CA VAL A 122 -5.17 8.85 -10.00
C VAL A 122 -6.28 7.83 -10.24
N ASP A 123 -6.87 7.83 -11.42
CA ASP A 123 -8.00 6.95 -11.72
C ASP A 123 -7.58 5.48 -11.69
N ALA A 124 -6.42 5.17 -12.26
CA ALA A 124 -5.89 3.81 -12.21
C ALA A 124 -5.64 3.38 -10.76
N LEU A 125 -5.10 4.28 -9.93
CA LEU A 125 -4.82 3.98 -8.54
C LEU A 125 -6.11 3.81 -7.73
N ARG A 126 -7.12 4.63 -8.00
CA ARG A 126 -8.43 4.47 -7.35
C ARG A 126 -9.07 3.14 -7.71
N ALA A 127 -8.92 2.70 -8.95
CA ALA A 127 -9.44 1.41 -9.37
C ALA A 127 -8.78 0.27 -8.58
N GLU A 128 -7.48 0.37 -8.31
CA GLU A 128 -6.78 -0.61 -7.46
C GLU A 128 -7.33 -0.60 -6.03
N LEU A 129 -7.55 0.58 -5.47
CA LEU A 129 -8.07 0.71 -4.12
C LEU A 129 -9.49 0.14 -4.01
N GLN A 130 -10.32 0.37 -5.02
CA GLN A 130 -11.69 -0.15 -5.03
C GLN A 130 -11.71 -1.67 -5.19
N ALA A 131 -10.82 -2.21 -6.00
CA ALA A 131 -10.71 -3.66 -6.16
C ALA A 131 -10.35 -4.33 -4.83
N ASP A 132 -9.51 -3.66 -4.02
CA ASP A 132 -9.13 -4.17 -2.72
C ASP A 132 -10.27 -4.16 -1.71
N THR A 133 -11.22 -3.27 -1.87
CA THR A 133 -12.35 -3.19 -0.94
C THR A 133 -13.45 -4.20 -1.28
N THR A 134 -13.34 -4.86 -2.43
CA THR A 134 -14.33 -5.88 -2.80
C THR A 134 -14.09 -7.13 -1.98
N PRO A 135 -15.07 -7.60 -1.21
CA PRO A 135 -14.93 -8.82 -0.41
C PRO A 135 -15.02 -10.02 -1.33
N THR A 136 -14.08 -10.68 -1.50
CA THR A 136 -14.13 -11.82 -2.41
C THR A 136 -13.59 -13.06 -1.78
N LEU A 137 -13.79 -12.39 -2.17
CA LEU A 137 -13.31 -13.01 -2.03
C LEU A 137 -12.70 -13.85 -1.93
N PRO A 138 -12.92 -14.39 -1.91
CA PRO A 138 -12.29 -14.97 -1.63
C PRO A 138 -11.79 -15.65 -1.84
N ALA A 139 -11.78 -15.65 -1.90
CA ALA A 139 -11.33 -16.33 -2.05
C ALA A 139 -11.06 -17.13 -1.98
N THR A 140 -11.21 -17.16 -1.85
CA THR A 140 -10.96 -17.84 -1.79
C THR A 140 -11.11 -18.62 -1.80
N GLY A 141 -11.38 -18.80 -1.81
CA GLY A 141 -11.59 -19.37 -1.83
C GLY A 141 -12.22 -19.82 -1.88
N ALA A 142 -12.77 -19.78 -1.80
CA ALA A 142 -13.48 -20.03 -1.83
C ALA A 142 -14.19 -20.34 -1.94
N PRO A 143 -14.42 -20.50 -1.94
CA PRO A 143 -15.21 -20.70 -2.10
C PRO A 143 -15.99 -20.86 -2.06
N ALA A 144 -16.33 -20.71 -1.86
CA ALA A 144 -17.11 -20.74 -1.87
C ALA A 144 -17.81 -20.74 -1.81
N ALA A 145 -17.99 -20.68 -1.63
CA ALA A 145 -18.77 -20.60 -1.67
C ALA A 145 -19.42 -20.46 -1.69
N ALA A 146 -19.55 -20.41 -1.58
CA ALA A 146 -20.25 -20.24 -1.71
C ALA A 146 -20.87 -20.13 -1.76
N ALA A 147 -21.03 -20.06 -1.61
CA ALA A 147 -21.76 -19.98 -1.76
C ALA A 147 -22.45 -19.98 -1.82
N SER A 148 -22.61 -19.95 -1.65
CA SER A 148 -23.38 -20.01 -1.76
C SER A 148 -24.02 -20.11 -1.76
N PRO A 149 -24.40 -20.25 -1.57
CA PRO A 149 -25.15 -20.42 -1.66
C PRO A 149 -25.77 -20.62 -1.76
N PRO A 150 -26.11 -20.63 -1.57
CA PRO A 150 -26.71 -20.89 -1.76
C PRO A 150 -27.17 -21.06 -1.96
N ALA A 151 -27.39 -20.97 -1.84
CA ALA A 151 -27.84 -21.16 -2.18
C ALA A 151 -28.18 -21.34 -2.40
N SER A 152 -28.25 -21.39 -2.24
CA SER A 152 -28.56 -21.67 -2.62
C SER A 152 -28.86 -21.89 -2.84
N ASP A 153 -29.13 -21.93 -2.68
CA ASP A 153 -29.45 -22.34 -3.06
C ASP A 153 -29.88 -22.52 -3.28
N ALA A 154 -30.09 -22.56 -3.07
CA ALA A 154 -30.46 -22.82 -3.39
C ALA A 154 -30.96 -23.05 -3.71
N GLU A 155 -30.92 -22.99 -3.44
CA GLU A 155 -31.28 -23.32 -3.78
C GLU A 155 -31.69 -23.43 -4.05
N ARG A 156 -32.15 -23.82 -3.70
CA ARG A 156 -32.43 -24.10 -4.01
C ARG A 156 -32.84 -24.36 -4.34
#